data_a5785a47ef05e9d55245901c7d69bf2f
#
_entry.id   a5785a47ef05e9d55245901c7d69bf2f
#
_cell.length_a   1.000
_cell.length_b   1.000
_cell.length_c   1.000
_cell.angle_alpha   90.00
_cell.angle_beta   90.00
_cell.angle_gamma   90.00
#
_symmetry.space_group_name_H-M   'P 1'
#
loop_
_entity.id
_entity.type
_entity.pdbx_description
1 polymer ?
#
loop_
_entity_poly.entity_id
_entity_poly.type
_entity_poly.pdbx_seq_one_letter_code
_entity_poly.pdbx_strand_id
1 'polypeptide(L)'
;MFTRKRWIPPVLTRAWETDGPNLIRSIQDYLLSLEGKAALEVTETNKLSSLTNLVLPKTSGYGIKVDTNAETFPWHDILGSISIRGIGAADPNYAIYQGGIRGYKFSVNDEVFIEFHIPHDYLPGSDIYLHFHWSNKDSRVTGGTVTWGAEVSYAKGHNQAAFSTPITTTVVGTASDTQYQHIITEVQLSAASPSASQLDSDNLEVDGLILCRAYLSANNLTGFADEPFLHFVDIHYQSTNIGTKQKAPPFWT
;
A
#
# COMPACT_ATOMS: atom_id res chain seq x y z
N MET A 1 28.69 -25.66 31.72
CA MET A 1 29.61 -26.74 31.32
C MET A 1 28.94 -27.48 30.15
N PHE A 2 29.33 -27.14 28.91
CA PHE A 2 28.74 -27.78 27.72
C PHE A 2 29.49 -29.08 27.45
N THR A 3 28.83 -30.20 27.63
CA THR A 3 29.34 -31.52 27.22
C THR A 3 29.37 -31.58 25.68
N ARG A 4 30.55 -31.49 25.09
CA ARG A 4 30.76 -31.74 23.67
C ARG A 4 30.36 -33.19 23.38
N LYS A 5 29.24 -33.40 22.70
CA LYS A 5 28.93 -34.71 22.10
C LYS A 5 30.02 -35.01 21.05
N ARG A 6 30.80 -36.04 21.31
CA ARG A 6 31.79 -36.54 20.37
C ARG A 6 31.04 -37.09 19.16
N TRP A 7 31.19 -36.47 17.98
CA TRP A 7 30.68 -37.02 16.75
C TRP A 7 31.55 -38.28 16.40
N ILE A 8 30.91 -39.43 16.25
CA ILE A 8 31.55 -40.64 15.77
C ILE A 8 31.05 -40.86 14.34
N PRO A 9 31.94 -40.75 13.31
CA PRO A 9 31.49 -41.00 11.92
C PRO A 9 30.93 -42.40 11.82
N PRO A 10 29.79 -42.57 11.11
CA PRO A 10 29.25 -43.90 10.84
C PRO A 10 30.31 -44.70 10.07
N VAL A 11 30.49 -45.93 10.46
CA VAL A 11 31.39 -46.86 9.78
C VAL A 11 30.88 -47.01 8.34
N LEU A 12 31.74 -46.66 7.36
CA LEU A 12 31.46 -46.78 5.94
C LEU A 12 31.23 -48.27 5.61
N THR A 13 29.99 -48.70 5.63
CA THR A 13 29.58 -50.03 5.22
C THR A 13 29.09 -50.01 3.76
N ARG A 14 28.85 -51.16 3.16
CA ARG A 14 28.31 -51.28 1.78
C ARG A 14 26.99 -50.56 1.48
N ALA A 15 26.39 -49.93 2.47
CA ALA A 15 25.16 -49.11 2.35
C ALA A 15 25.42 -47.64 1.91
N TRP A 16 26.64 -47.29 1.51
CA TRP A 16 26.99 -45.91 1.08
C TRP A 16 26.05 -45.37 -0.01
N GLU A 17 25.62 -46.20 -0.94
CA GLU A 17 24.76 -45.78 -2.05
C GLU A 17 23.34 -45.39 -1.60
N THR A 18 22.86 -45.96 -0.50
CA THR A 18 21.54 -45.64 0.07
C THR A 18 21.59 -44.56 1.16
N ASP A 19 22.66 -44.51 1.93
CA ASP A 19 22.79 -43.63 3.10
C ASP A 19 23.62 -42.38 2.82
N GLY A 20 24.32 -42.32 1.68
CA GLY A 20 25.18 -41.21 1.32
C GLY A 20 24.51 -39.84 1.39
N PRO A 21 23.31 -39.63 0.84
CA PRO A 21 22.59 -38.36 0.92
C PRO A 21 22.24 -37.97 2.36
N ASN A 22 21.87 -38.92 3.21
CA ASN A 22 21.55 -38.68 4.62
C ASN A 22 22.80 -38.34 5.45
N LEU A 23 23.94 -39.00 5.12
CA LEU A 23 25.21 -38.71 5.75
C LEU A 23 25.70 -37.28 5.42
N ILE A 24 25.59 -36.85 4.15
CA ILE A 24 25.95 -35.50 3.72
C ILE A 24 25.10 -34.48 4.45
N ARG A 25 23.79 -34.71 4.53
CA ARG A 25 22.87 -33.82 5.26
C ARG A 25 23.24 -33.76 6.75
N SER A 26 23.52 -34.86 7.40
CA SER A 26 23.95 -34.91 8.80
C SER A 26 25.29 -34.20 9.05
N ILE A 27 26.22 -34.24 8.10
CA ILE A 27 27.48 -33.52 8.17
C ILE A 27 27.24 -32.01 8.00
N GLN A 28 26.37 -31.62 7.07
CA GLN A 28 25.99 -30.21 6.88
C GLN A 28 25.33 -29.64 8.14
N ASP A 29 24.36 -30.34 8.72
CA ASP A 29 23.68 -29.94 9.95
C ASP A 29 24.67 -29.80 11.13
N TYR A 30 25.64 -30.72 11.22
CA TYR A 30 26.69 -30.68 12.24
C TYR A 30 27.64 -29.49 12.04
N LEU A 31 28.07 -29.22 10.81
CA LEU A 31 28.95 -28.10 10.49
C LEU A 31 28.24 -26.77 10.76
N LEU A 32 26.98 -26.64 10.38
CA LEU A 32 26.15 -25.45 10.67
C LEU A 32 25.97 -25.24 12.18
N SER A 33 25.87 -26.33 12.96
CA SER A 33 25.77 -26.24 14.42
C SER A 33 27.08 -25.82 15.10
N LEU A 34 28.24 -26.14 14.50
CA LEU A 34 29.56 -25.78 15.02
C LEU A 34 29.89 -24.30 14.79
N GLU A 35 29.41 -23.73 13.68
CA GLU A 35 29.69 -22.33 13.35
C GLU A 35 28.81 -21.34 14.10
N GLY A 36 27.81 -21.81 14.85
CA GLY A 36 26.85 -20.94 15.56
C GLY A 36 25.99 -20.09 14.62
N LYS A 37 26.07 -20.38 13.34
CA LYS A 37 25.32 -19.73 12.27
C LYS A 37 24.32 -20.72 11.68
N ALA A 38 23.20 -20.90 12.35
CA ALA A 38 22.06 -21.54 11.71
C ALA A 38 21.49 -20.54 10.69
N ALA A 39 22.09 -20.44 9.52
CA ALA A 39 21.46 -19.84 8.39
C ALA A 39 20.45 -20.84 7.85
N LEU A 40 19.17 -20.58 8.01
CA LEU A 40 18.12 -21.30 7.33
C LEU A 40 18.09 -20.80 5.89
N GLU A 41 18.76 -21.50 4.98
CA GLU A 41 18.63 -21.24 3.56
C GLU A 41 17.43 -22.04 3.02
N VAL A 42 16.36 -21.35 2.68
CA VAL A 42 15.19 -21.93 2.02
C VAL A 42 15.38 -21.75 0.52
N THR A 43 15.77 -22.82 -0.19
CA THR A 43 15.81 -22.80 -1.64
C THR A 43 14.39 -22.83 -2.24
N GLU A 44 14.24 -22.43 -3.49
CA GLU A 44 12.97 -22.15 -4.20
C GLU A 44 11.81 -23.14 -4.02
N THR A 45 12.07 -24.36 -3.59
CA THR A 45 11.05 -25.41 -3.38
C THR A 45 10.69 -25.64 -1.91
N ASN A 46 11.36 -25.00 -0.96
CA ASN A 46 11.20 -25.29 0.45
C ASN A 46 10.24 -24.30 1.13
N LYS A 47 9.04 -24.75 1.43
CA LYS A 47 8.14 -24.09 2.37
C LYS A 47 8.65 -24.31 3.80
N LEU A 48 8.61 -23.28 4.65
CA LEU A 48 8.81 -23.40 6.12
C LEU A 48 7.64 -24.18 6.78
N SER A 49 7.16 -25.24 6.15
CA SER A 49 5.94 -25.98 6.55
C SER A 49 6.13 -26.87 7.78
N SER A 50 7.37 -27.07 8.23
CA SER A 50 7.68 -27.91 9.40
C SER A 50 7.90 -27.10 10.69
N LEU A 51 7.89 -25.76 10.62
CA LEU A 51 8.04 -24.90 11.80
C LEU A 51 6.67 -24.63 12.40
N THR A 52 6.51 -24.95 13.67
CA THR A 52 5.30 -24.56 14.42
C THR A 52 5.29 -23.07 14.75
N ASN A 53 6.47 -22.43 14.88
CA ASN A 53 6.63 -21.00 15.13
C ASN A 53 7.93 -20.48 14.50
N LEU A 54 7.86 -19.33 13.84
CA LEU A 54 9.03 -18.52 13.51
C LEU A 54 9.25 -17.51 14.64
N VAL A 55 10.27 -17.71 15.44
CA VAL A 55 10.62 -16.79 16.54
C VAL A 55 11.73 -15.86 16.08
N LEU A 56 11.40 -14.56 15.99
CA LEU A 56 12.38 -13.52 15.71
C LEU A 56 12.92 -12.95 17.02
N PRO A 57 14.26 -12.79 17.17
CA PRO A 57 14.83 -12.21 18.37
C PRO A 57 14.42 -10.74 18.53
N LYS A 58 14.17 -10.32 19.78
CA LYS A 58 13.83 -8.92 20.12
C LYS A 58 15.03 -7.95 20.02
N THR A 59 16.21 -8.45 19.69
CA THR A 59 17.42 -7.63 19.63
C THR A 59 17.37 -6.67 18.45
N SER A 60 17.69 -5.40 18.69
CA SER A 60 17.79 -4.39 17.64
C SER A 60 18.75 -4.85 16.53
N GLY A 61 18.34 -4.71 15.28
CA GLY A 61 19.13 -5.14 14.11
C GLY A 61 18.75 -6.50 13.55
N TYR A 62 17.89 -7.26 14.21
CA TYR A 62 17.36 -8.52 13.73
C TYR A 62 15.89 -8.37 13.35
N GLY A 63 15.47 -9.01 12.27
CA GLY A 63 14.11 -8.95 11.75
C GLY A 63 13.99 -9.74 10.46
N ILE A 64 12.85 -9.63 9.82
CA ILE A 64 12.65 -10.13 8.47
C ILE A 64 13.24 -9.09 7.50
N LYS A 65 14.19 -9.50 6.68
CA LYS A 65 14.66 -8.71 5.54
C LYS A 65 14.01 -9.26 4.29
N VAL A 66 13.31 -8.40 3.58
CA VAL A 66 12.75 -8.72 2.28
C VAL A 66 13.82 -8.46 1.23
N ASP A 67 14.10 -9.43 0.33
CA ASP A 67 15.04 -9.23 -0.77
C ASP A 67 14.34 -8.50 -1.90
N THR A 68 14.77 -7.29 -2.18
CA THR A 68 14.14 -6.37 -3.14
C THR A 68 14.66 -6.51 -4.58
N ASN A 69 15.52 -7.50 -4.86
CA ASN A 69 16.10 -7.63 -6.21
C ASN A 69 15.17 -8.28 -7.24
N ALA A 70 14.09 -8.92 -6.81
CA ALA A 70 13.16 -9.64 -7.70
C ALA A 70 11.71 -9.71 -7.18
N GLU A 71 11.26 -8.82 -6.32
CA GLU A 71 10.02 -8.94 -5.60
C GLU A 71 8.86 -8.17 -6.21
N THR A 72 7.68 -8.81 -6.12
CA THR A 72 6.40 -8.14 -6.30
C THR A 72 5.85 -7.82 -4.92
N PHE A 73 5.85 -6.56 -4.52
CA PHE A 73 5.21 -6.10 -3.31
C PHE A 73 3.71 -6.03 -3.50
N PRO A 74 2.90 -6.47 -2.52
CA PRO A 74 1.46 -6.38 -2.61
C PRO A 74 0.99 -4.93 -2.51
N TRP A 75 -0.20 -4.69 -3.10
CA TRP A 75 -0.90 -3.41 -3.00
C TRP A 75 -1.80 -3.38 -1.78
N HIS A 76 -1.81 -2.24 -1.10
CA HIS A 76 -2.67 -1.94 0.05
C HIS A 76 -3.32 -0.57 -0.14
N ASP A 77 -4.39 -0.31 0.62
CA ASP A 77 -5.14 0.93 0.56
C ASP A 77 -5.03 1.71 1.87
N ILE A 78 -4.87 3.04 1.75
CA ILE A 78 -5.03 3.98 2.86
C ILE A 78 -6.36 4.69 2.63
N LEU A 79 -7.37 4.33 3.42
CA LEU A 79 -8.69 4.94 3.33
C LEU A 79 -8.66 6.36 3.89
N GLY A 80 -9.13 7.33 3.11
CA GLY A 80 -9.27 8.71 3.52
C GLY A 80 -10.62 8.99 4.16
N SER A 81 -10.62 9.66 5.31
CA SER A 81 -11.85 10.16 5.93
C SER A 81 -12.25 11.47 5.28
N ILE A 82 -13.43 11.50 4.67
CA ILE A 82 -13.98 12.70 4.04
C ILE A 82 -14.40 13.71 5.09
N SER A 83 -13.89 14.92 4.97
CA SER A 83 -14.34 16.11 5.72
C SER A 83 -14.91 17.15 4.77
N ILE A 84 -16.02 17.76 5.13
CA ILE A 84 -16.61 18.89 4.41
C ILE A 84 -16.34 20.18 5.16
N ARG A 85 -16.32 21.29 4.42
CA ARG A 85 -16.06 22.62 5.02
C ARG A 85 -17.20 23.07 5.95
N GLY A 86 -18.43 22.67 5.66
CA GLY A 86 -19.62 23.01 6.43
C GLY A 86 -20.12 24.43 6.26
N ILE A 87 -19.44 25.24 5.44
CA ILE A 87 -19.79 26.62 5.10
C ILE A 87 -19.39 26.94 3.66
N GLY A 88 -20.36 27.34 2.86
CA GLY A 88 -20.11 27.81 1.50
C GLY A 88 -20.79 27.02 0.39
N ALA A 89 -20.67 27.51 -0.85
CA ALA A 89 -21.34 26.97 -2.02
C ALA A 89 -20.62 25.76 -2.64
N ALA A 90 -19.45 25.38 -2.09
CA ALA A 90 -18.63 24.28 -2.62
C ALA A 90 -18.76 22.97 -1.82
N ASP A 91 -19.68 22.93 -0.85
CA ASP A 91 -19.92 21.69 -0.08
C ASP A 91 -20.83 20.74 -0.86
N PRO A 92 -20.48 19.46 -1.02
CA PRO A 92 -21.34 18.49 -1.67
C PRO A 92 -22.61 18.23 -0.85
N ASN A 93 -23.70 17.96 -1.58
CA ASN A 93 -25.00 17.72 -0.95
C ASN A 93 -25.07 16.32 -0.34
N TYR A 94 -25.29 16.22 0.97
CA TYR A 94 -25.51 14.94 1.66
C TYR A 94 -26.93 14.43 1.41
N ALA A 95 -27.10 13.63 0.37
CA ALA A 95 -28.38 13.21 -0.19
C ALA A 95 -28.65 11.71 0.00
N ILE A 96 -29.91 11.30 -0.20
CA ILE A 96 -30.29 9.89 -0.25
C ILE A 96 -29.68 9.28 -1.51
N TYR A 97 -28.87 8.26 -1.32
CA TYR A 97 -28.28 7.45 -2.38
C TYR A 97 -29.20 6.30 -2.79
N GLN A 98 -29.41 5.31 -1.88
CA GLN A 98 -30.24 4.15 -2.14
C GLN A 98 -30.97 3.72 -0.85
N GLY A 99 -32.30 3.59 -0.90
CA GLY A 99 -33.10 3.29 0.29
C GLY A 99 -32.88 4.31 1.39
N GLY A 100 -32.43 3.88 2.57
CA GLY A 100 -32.06 4.74 3.71
C GLY A 100 -30.60 5.18 3.70
N ILE A 101 -29.77 4.70 2.75
CA ILE A 101 -28.34 5.02 2.66
C ILE A 101 -28.17 6.42 2.07
N ARG A 102 -27.27 7.20 2.68
CA ARG A 102 -26.93 8.55 2.23
C ARG A 102 -25.46 8.63 1.86
N GLY A 103 -25.12 9.59 0.98
CA GLY A 103 -23.75 9.87 0.55
C GLY A 103 -23.63 11.30 0.06
N TYR A 104 -22.44 11.69 -0.29
CA TYR A 104 -22.14 13.02 -0.83
C TYR A 104 -22.33 13.01 -2.35
N LYS A 105 -23.29 13.84 -2.81
CA LYS A 105 -23.61 14.09 -4.19
C LYS A 105 -22.94 15.39 -4.64
N PHE A 106 -22.17 15.34 -5.73
CA PHE A 106 -21.30 16.41 -6.18
C PHE A 106 -21.86 17.15 -7.38
N SER A 107 -22.00 18.46 -7.24
CA SER A 107 -22.07 19.41 -8.37
C SER A 107 -20.65 19.80 -8.78
N VAL A 108 -20.50 20.34 -9.99
CA VAL A 108 -19.19 20.86 -10.44
C VAL A 108 -18.69 21.94 -9.48
N ASN A 109 -17.43 21.82 -9.09
CA ASN A 109 -16.70 22.60 -8.07
C ASN A 109 -17.02 22.25 -6.61
N ASP A 110 -17.91 21.29 -6.33
CA ASP A 110 -18.01 20.76 -4.97
C ASP A 110 -16.70 20.06 -4.57
N GLU A 111 -16.32 20.22 -3.29
CA GLU A 111 -15.04 19.78 -2.77
C GLU A 111 -15.15 19.13 -1.38
N VAL A 112 -14.22 18.23 -1.10
CA VAL A 112 -14.02 17.61 0.21
C VAL A 112 -12.54 17.61 0.56
N PHE A 113 -12.24 17.50 1.86
CA PHE A 113 -10.88 17.47 2.38
C PHE A 113 -10.59 16.14 3.02
N ILE A 114 -9.39 15.60 2.77
CA ILE A 114 -8.97 14.27 3.16
C ILE A 114 -7.52 14.34 3.62
N GLU A 115 -7.19 13.56 4.63
CA GLU A 115 -5.84 13.40 5.13
C GLU A 115 -5.43 11.94 5.02
N PHE A 116 -4.21 11.70 4.50
CA PHE A 116 -3.64 10.37 4.40
C PHE A 116 -2.30 10.32 5.13
N HIS A 117 -2.22 9.44 6.10
CA HIS A 117 -0.99 9.16 6.82
C HIS A 117 -0.28 7.97 6.20
N ILE A 118 0.96 8.14 5.74
CA ILE A 118 1.74 7.06 5.12
C ILE A 118 2.15 6.04 6.18
N PRO A 119 1.72 4.76 6.06
CA PRO A 119 1.92 3.76 7.10
C PRO A 119 3.35 3.21 7.10
N HIS A 120 3.72 2.57 8.22
CA HIS A 120 5.06 2.02 8.42
C HIS A 120 5.42 0.83 7.53
N ASP A 121 4.49 0.27 6.81
CA ASP A 121 4.71 -0.79 5.83
C ASP A 121 4.77 -0.29 4.37
N TYR A 122 4.70 1.03 4.16
CA TYR A 122 4.93 1.62 2.84
C TYR A 122 6.32 1.26 2.30
N LEU A 123 6.39 0.84 1.04
CA LEU A 123 7.65 0.56 0.34
C LEU A 123 8.29 1.88 -0.12
N PRO A 124 9.39 2.34 0.50
CA PRO A 124 10.03 3.60 0.12
C PRO A 124 10.42 3.64 -1.36
N GLY A 125 10.16 4.76 -2.01
CA GLY A 125 10.45 4.97 -3.43
C GLY A 125 9.42 4.36 -4.39
N SER A 126 8.39 3.67 -3.89
CA SER A 126 7.29 3.19 -4.74
C SER A 126 6.30 4.31 -5.05
N ASP A 127 5.67 4.20 -6.21
CA ASP A 127 4.62 5.13 -6.61
C ASP A 127 3.34 4.87 -5.84
N ILE A 128 2.57 5.94 -5.61
CA ILE A 128 1.23 5.88 -5.02
C ILE A 128 0.19 6.37 -6.03
N TYR A 129 -1.02 5.82 -5.91
CA TYR A 129 -2.14 6.10 -6.79
C TYR A 129 -3.32 6.59 -5.97
N LEU A 130 -4.02 7.61 -6.46
CA LEU A 130 -5.23 8.12 -5.84
C LEU A 130 -6.44 7.55 -6.56
N HIS A 131 -7.35 6.94 -5.81
CA HIS A 131 -8.59 6.37 -6.31
C HIS A 131 -9.79 7.20 -5.88
N PHE A 132 -10.64 7.54 -6.82
CA PHE A 132 -11.96 8.10 -6.58
C PHE A 132 -12.99 6.98 -6.72
N HIS A 133 -13.67 6.65 -5.62
CA HIS A 133 -14.73 5.64 -5.58
C HIS A 133 -16.09 6.33 -5.70
N TRP A 134 -16.73 6.19 -6.84
CA TRP A 134 -17.92 6.93 -7.15
C TRP A 134 -18.98 6.12 -7.92
N SER A 135 -20.17 6.67 -8.10
CA SER A 135 -21.23 6.09 -8.92
C SER A 135 -22.24 7.15 -9.35
N ASN A 136 -22.98 6.86 -10.41
CA ASN A 136 -24.22 7.57 -10.75
C ASN A 136 -25.43 6.85 -10.15
N LYS A 137 -26.43 7.63 -9.74
CA LYS A 137 -27.66 7.12 -9.11
C LYS A 137 -28.82 6.98 -10.09
N ASP A 138 -28.91 7.83 -11.09
CA ASP A 138 -30.08 7.88 -11.97
C ASP A 138 -30.00 6.81 -13.06
N SER A 139 -31.06 6.01 -13.22
CA SER A 139 -31.14 4.95 -14.23
C SER A 139 -31.24 5.47 -15.68
N ARG A 140 -31.39 6.77 -15.87
CA ARG A 140 -31.43 7.42 -17.20
C ARG A 140 -30.03 7.83 -17.66
N VAL A 141 -28.99 7.73 -16.83
CA VAL A 141 -27.61 7.93 -17.26
C VAL A 141 -27.24 6.79 -18.21
N THR A 142 -26.77 7.13 -19.38
CA THR A 142 -26.41 6.17 -20.44
C THR A 142 -24.92 6.13 -20.74
N GLY A 143 -24.10 6.76 -19.87
CA GLY A 143 -22.65 6.86 -20.01
C GLY A 143 -22.16 8.29 -19.84
N GLY A 144 -21.13 8.66 -20.59
CA GLY A 144 -20.46 9.95 -20.49
C GLY A 144 -19.27 9.91 -19.52
N THR A 145 -18.83 11.07 -19.06
CA THR A 145 -17.64 11.16 -18.21
C THR A 145 -17.83 12.16 -17.06
N VAL A 146 -17.11 11.92 -15.99
CA VAL A 146 -16.85 12.92 -14.94
C VAL A 146 -15.35 13.16 -14.85
N THR A 147 -14.95 14.37 -14.47
CA THR A 147 -13.53 14.66 -14.21
C THR A 147 -13.36 14.98 -12.74
N TRP A 148 -12.66 14.11 -12.03
CA TRP A 148 -12.25 14.33 -10.68
C TRP A 148 -10.92 15.11 -10.64
N GLY A 149 -10.77 15.98 -9.67
CA GLY A 149 -9.53 16.71 -9.42
C GLY A 149 -9.05 16.51 -8.00
N ALA A 150 -7.75 16.58 -7.81
CA ALA A 150 -7.12 16.61 -6.49
C ALA A 150 -6.08 17.74 -6.45
N GLU A 151 -6.08 18.49 -5.35
CA GLU A 151 -5.00 19.40 -4.98
C GLU A 151 -4.34 18.83 -3.73
N VAL A 152 -3.03 18.59 -3.80
CA VAL A 152 -2.31 17.78 -2.82
C VAL A 152 -1.06 18.49 -2.33
N SER A 153 -0.84 18.45 -1.02
CA SER A 153 0.39 18.90 -0.37
C SER A 153 0.91 17.81 0.56
N TYR A 154 2.22 17.62 0.58
CA TYR A 154 2.88 16.57 1.34
C TYR A 154 3.96 17.12 2.26
N ALA A 155 4.10 16.53 3.45
CA ALA A 155 5.23 16.75 4.35
C ALA A 155 5.71 15.45 4.97
N LYS A 156 7.02 15.31 5.11
CA LYS A 156 7.65 14.26 5.95
C LYS A 156 7.34 14.54 7.42
N GLY A 157 7.14 13.47 8.20
CA GLY A 157 6.93 13.56 9.64
C GLY A 157 8.17 13.99 10.43
N HIS A 158 8.07 14.00 11.75
CA HIS A 158 9.19 14.18 12.71
C HIS A 158 10.02 15.47 12.48
N ASN A 159 9.37 16.57 12.13
CA ASN A 159 10.00 17.90 11.91
C ASN A 159 11.06 17.92 10.79
N GLN A 160 10.99 17.01 9.83
CA GLN A 160 11.98 16.91 8.74
C GLN A 160 11.76 17.96 7.66
N ALA A 161 10.51 18.29 7.34
CA ALA A 161 10.18 19.25 6.28
C ALA A 161 8.84 19.97 6.54
N ALA A 162 8.67 21.14 5.95
CA ALA A 162 7.38 21.80 5.82
C ALA A 162 6.56 21.15 4.71
N PHE A 163 5.24 21.38 4.70
CA PHE A 163 4.38 20.98 3.59
C PHE A 163 4.84 21.61 2.28
N SER A 164 4.84 20.79 1.23
CA SER A 164 5.17 21.25 -0.12
C SER A 164 4.18 22.28 -0.65
N THR A 165 4.57 23.05 -1.66
CA THR A 165 3.60 23.78 -2.47
C THR A 165 2.58 22.78 -3.05
N PRO A 166 1.26 23.06 -2.95
CA PRO A 166 0.26 22.16 -3.49
C PRO A 166 0.44 21.92 -4.99
N ILE A 167 0.29 20.67 -5.39
CA ILE A 167 0.20 20.24 -6.79
C ILE A 167 -1.26 19.96 -7.12
N THR A 168 -1.63 20.08 -8.40
CA THR A 168 -2.98 19.75 -8.88
C THR A 168 -2.91 18.68 -9.94
N THR A 169 -3.75 17.66 -9.79
CA THR A 169 -3.94 16.58 -10.77
C THR A 169 -5.42 16.41 -11.09
N THR A 170 -5.73 15.90 -12.27
CA THR A 170 -7.10 15.59 -12.68
C THR A 170 -7.15 14.26 -13.41
N VAL A 171 -8.30 13.57 -13.32
CA VAL A 171 -8.52 12.29 -14.00
C VAL A 171 -9.95 12.20 -14.49
N VAL A 172 -10.13 11.63 -15.69
CA VAL A 172 -11.43 11.41 -16.31
C VAL A 172 -11.92 10.00 -15.98
N GLY A 173 -13.07 9.91 -15.31
CA GLY A 173 -13.77 8.67 -15.06
C GLY A 173 -14.89 8.46 -16.08
N THR A 174 -15.00 7.26 -16.65
CA THR A 174 -16.10 6.89 -17.56
C THR A 174 -17.28 6.38 -16.73
N ALA A 175 -18.45 6.97 -16.95
CA ALA A 175 -19.68 6.56 -16.28
C ALA A 175 -20.23 5.24 -16.87
N SER A 176 -20.93 4.49 -16.02
CA SER A 176 -21.69 3.32 -16.44
C SER A 176 -23.14 3.69 -16.77
N ASP A 177 -23.75 2.94 -17.67
CA ASP A 177 -25.19 2.91 -17.91
C ASP A 177 -25.96 2.08 -16.86
N THR A 178 -25.22 1.36 -16.00
CA THR A 178 -25.80 0.58 -14.92
C THR A 178 -25.94 1.45 -13.67
N GLN A 179 -27.19 1.59 -13.23
CA GLN A 179 -27.54 2.33 -12.01
C GLN A 179 -26.79 1.78 -10.78
N TYR A 180 -26.24 2.65 -9.96
CA TYR A 180 -25.48 2.33 -8.73
C TYR A 180 -24.20 1.52 -8.95
N GLN A 181 -23.70 1.38 -10.17
CA GLN A 181 -22.45 0.69 -10.38
C GLN A 181 -21.31 1.43 -9.70
N HIS A 182 -20.56 0.71 -8.86
CA HIS A 182 -19.36 1.22 -8.22
C HIS A 182 -18.24 1.35 -9.25
N ILE A 183 -17.71 2.54 -9.40
CA ILE A 183 -16.65 2.89 -10.35
C ILE A 183 -15.44 3.38 -9.56
N ILE A 184 -14.26 2.90 -9.93
CA ILE A 184 -12.97 3.40 -9.43
C ILE A 184 -12.31 4.16 -10.58
N THR A 185 -11.92 5.39 -10.30
CA THR A 185 -11.13 6.20 -11.23
C THR A 185 -9.78 6.51 -10.59
N GLU A 186 -8.71 6.02 -11.23
CA GLU A 186 -7.35 6.07 -10.70
C GLU A 186 -6.52 7.17 -11.36
N VAL A 187 -5.69 7.84 -10.57
CA VAL A 187 -4.62 8.72 -11.05
C VAL A 187 -3.33 8.45 -10.31
N GLN A 188 -2.23 8.33 -11.04
CA GLN A 188 -0.89 8.22 -10.45
C GLN A 188 -0.52 9.54 -9.76
N LEU A 189 -0.39 9.49 -8.43
CA LEU A 189 -0.16 10.67 -7.60
C LEU A 189 1.33 10.96 -7.42
N SER A 190 2.20 9.96 -7.51
CA SER A 190 3.66 10.14 -7.44
C SER A 190 4.41 9.37 -8.51
N ALA A 191 5.64 9.80 -8.78
CA ALA A 191 6.59 9.13 -9.67
C ALA A 191 8.03 9.46 -9.27
N ALA A 192 9.00 8.57 -9.56
CA ALA A 192 10.44 8.82 -9.35
C ALA A 192 10.99 9.94 -10.25
N SER A 193 10.28 10.26 -11.34
CA SER A 193 10.56 11.43 -12.19
C SER A 193 9.26 12.20 -12.39
N PRO A 194 8.81 12.97 -11.37
CA PRO A 194 7.48 13.52 -11.33
C PRO A 194 7.28 14.64 -12.36
N SER A 195 6.08 14.67 -12.93
CA SER A 195 5.56 15.84 -13.63
C SER A 195 5.16 16.94 -12.62
N ALA A 196 4.79 18.12 -13.13
CA ALA A 196 4.30 19.21 -12.28
C ALA A 196 2.99 18.88 -11.50
N SER A 197 2.31 17.81 -11.89
CA SER A 197 1.06 17.32 -11.26
C SER A 197 1.26 16.08 -10.40
N GLN A 198 2.50 15.72 -10.06
CA GLN A 198 2.85 14.53 -9.28
C GLN A 198 3.79 14.88 -8.14
N LEU A 199 3.69 14.13 -7.05
CA LEU A 199 4.67 14.10 -5.97
C LEU A 199 5.90 13.28 -6.43
N ASP A 200 7.05 13.57 -5.84
CA ASP A 200 8.26 12.79 -6.02
C ASP A 200 8.23 11.56 -5.09
N SER A 201 8.14 10.34 -5.66
CA SER A 201 8.08 9.10 -4.89
C SER A 201 9.35 8.84 -4.09
N ASP A 202 10.53 9.32 -4.54
CA ASP A 202 11.79 9.21 -3.80
C ASP A 202 11.79 10.07 -2.52
N ASN A 203 10.90 11.04 -2.43
CA ASN A 203 10.72 11.89 -1.26
C ASN A 203 9.59 11.41 -0.32
N LEU A 204 8.78 10.44 -0.72
CA LEU A 204 7.74 9.89 0.14
C LEU A 204 8.37 9.01 1.25
N GLU A 205 7.86 9.16 2.46
CA GLU A 205 8.40 8.48 3.63
C GLU A 205 7.25 8.07 4.58
N VAL A 206 7.48 6.99 5.32
CA VAL A 206 6.57 6.57 6.40
C VAL A 206 6.40 7.71 7.44
N ASP A 207 5.27 7.76 8.13
CA ASP A 207 4.85 8.88 8.97
C ASP A 207 4.70 10.22 8.24
N GLY A 208 4.85 10.24 6.92
CA GLY A 208 4.52 11.40 6.11
C GLY A 208 3.02 11.63 6.06
N LEU A 209 2.61 12.89 5.91
CA LEU A 209 1.21 13.31 5.83
C LEU A 209 0.92 13.95 4.48
N ILE A 210 -0.13 13.46 3.83
CA ILE A 210 -0.68 14.00 2.60
C ILE A 210 -1.99 14.72 2.94
N LEU A 211 -2.07 16.01 2.67
CA LEU A 211 -3.30 16.80 2.70
C LEU A 211 -3.86 16.84 1.28
N CYS A 212 -5.13 16.47 1.13
CA CYS A 212 -5.79 16.37 -0.16
C CYS A 212 -7.11 17.14 -0.16
N ARG A 213 -7.31 17.99 -1.16
CA ARG A 213 -8.60 18.53 -1.54
C ARG A 213 -9.06 17.80 -2.79
N ALA A 214 -10.14 17.00 -2.70
CA ALA A 214 -10.75 16.31 -3.81
C ALA A 214 -12.00 17.06 -4.27
N TYR A 215 -12.20 17.22 -5.60
CA TYR A 215 -13.30 18.00 -6.15
C TYR A 215 -13.79 17.47 -7.49
N LEU A 216 -15.03 17.81 -7.85
CA LEU A 216 -15.57 17.52 -9.17
C LEU A 216 -15.24 18.69 -10.13
N SER A 217 -14.34 18.44 -11.08
CA SER A 217 -13.90 19.44 -12.06
C SER A 217 -14.85 19.59 -13.25
N ALA A 218 -15.42 18.47 -13.72
CA ALA A 218 -16.40 18.50 -14.80
C ALA A 218 -17.39 17.34 -14.70
N ASN A 219 -18.61 17.57 -15.20
CA ASN A 219 -19.67 16.56 -15.30
C ASN A 219 -20.23 16.59 -16.71
N ASN A 220 -19.92 15.53 -17.48
CA ASN A 220 -20.36 15.32 -18.87
C ASN A 220 -21.15 14.01 -19.01
N LEU A 221 -21.98 13.69 -18.02
CA LEU A 221 -22.86 12.53 -18.07
C LEU A 221 -23.86 12.68 -19.22
N THR A 222 -24.18 11.55 -19.87
CA THR A 222 -25.09 11.49 -21.01
C THR A 222 -26.39 10.76 -20.66
N GLY A 223 -27.43 11.04 -21.43
CA GLY A 223 -28.79 10.54 -21.20
C GLY A 223 -29.55 11.33 -20.15
N PHE A 224 -28.95 11.64 -19.06
CA PHE A 224 -29.51 12.47 -18.00
C PHE A 224 -28.38 13.21 -17.25
N ALA A 225 -28.59 14.49 -16.97
CA ALA A 225 -27.67 15.31 -16.21
C ALA A 225 -27.82 15.00 -14.71
N ASP A 226 -27.27 13.87 -14.26
CA ASP A 226 -27.18 13.52 -12.83
C ASP A 226 -25.91 14.11 -12.22
N GLU A 227 -25.89 14.16 -10.91
CA GLU A 227 -24.73 14.54 -10.11
C GLU A 227 -24.14 13.26 -9.49
N PRO A 228 -22.85 12.95 -9.72
CA PRO A 228 -22.25 11.73 -9.22
C PRO A 228 -22.15 11.73 -7.69
N PHE A 229 -22.24 10.56 -7.08
CA PHE A 229 -21.93 10.34 -5.67
C PHE A 229 -20.48 9.93 -5.51
N LEU A 230 -19.72 10.65 -4.70
CA LEU A 230 -18.40 10.23 -4.23
C LEU A 230 -18.59 9.47 -2.91
N HIS A 231 -18.13 8.23 -2.87
CA HIS A 231 -18.27 7.36 -1.70
C HIS A 231 -17.10 7.52 -0.75
N PHE A 232 -15.88 7.45 -1.27
CA PHE A 232 -14.63 7.73 -0.57
C PHE A 232 -13.50 7.97 -1.58
N VAL A 233 -12.36 8.38 -1.05
CA VAL A 233 -11.09 8.49 -1.77
C VAL A 233 -10.05 7.73 -0.96
N ASP A 234 -9.20 6.97 -1.62
CA ASP A 234 -8.10 6.26 -0.98
C ASP A 234 -6.79 6.44 -1.74
N ILE A 235 -5.70 6.05 -1.10
CA ILE A 235 -4.40 5.92 -1.74
C ILE A 235 -4.04 4.44 -1.81
N HIS A 236 -3.75 3.98 -3.02
CA HIS A 236 -3.24 2.65 -3.31
C HIS A 236 -1.71 2.70 -3.33
N TYR A 237 -1.05 1.88 -2.52
CA TYR A 237 0.40 1.88 -2.32
C TYR A 237 0.97 0.48 -2.26
N GLN A 238 2.27 0.33 -2.57
CA GLN A 238 2.96 -0.94 -2.37
C GLN A 238 3.43 -1.08 -0.92
N SER A 239 3.15 -2.25 -0.32
CA SER A 239 3.46 -2.56 1.06
C SER A 239 4.56 -3.60 1.17
N THR A 240 5.49 -3.41 2.11
CA THR A 240 6.46 -4.44 2.51
C THR A 240 5.81 -5.55 3.33
N ASN A 241 4.57 -5.41 3.77
CA ASN A 241 3.88 -6.23 4.78
C ASN A 241 4.59 -6.29 6.15
N ILE A 242 5.63 -5.51 6.33
CA ILE A 242 6.43 -5.48 7.55
C ILE A 242 6.67 -4.02 7.88
N GLY A 243 6.24 -3.60 9.05
CA GLY A 243 6.45 -2.23 9.51
C GLY A 243 7.94 -1.91 9.72
N THR A 244 8.23 -0.64 9.95
CA THR A 244 9.59 -0.16 10.19
C THR A 244 10.16 -0.67 11.52
N LYS A 245 11.48 -0.78 11.59
CA LYS A 245 12.22 -1.18 12.79
C LYS A 245 12.16 -0.12 13.90
N GLN A 246 12.11 1.15 13.52
CA GLN A 246 12.10 2.31 14.39
C GLN A 246 10.77 3.08 14.26
N LYS A 247 10.36 3.81 15.32
CA LYS A 247 9.17 4.69 15.28
C LYS A 247 9.46 6.06 14.64
N ALA A 248 10.72 6.38 14.45
CA ALA A 248 11.18 7.67 13.93
C ALA A 248 12.42 7.45 13.06
N PRO A 249 12.78 8.42 12.21
CA PRO A 249 13.97 8.32 11.36
C PRO A 249 15.24 8.07 12.17
N PRO A 250 16.20 7.28 11.62
CA PRO A 250 16.11 6.52 10.39
C PRO A 250 15.31 5.22 10.58
N PHE A 251 14.21 5.07 9.87
CA PHE A 251 13.21 4.01 10.08
C PHE A 251 13.75 2.58 9.90
N TRP A 252 14.74 2.39 9.04
CA TRP A 252 15.21 1.08 8.55
C TRP A 252 16.59 0.66 9.07
N THR A 253 17.28 1.46 9.87
CA THR A 253 18.62 1.18 10.38
C THR A 253 18.67 0.62 11.80
#